data_f21c3ab39613e98f33e8f50bad2de2f4
#
_entry.id   f21c3ab39613e98f33e8f50bad2de2f4
#
_cell.length_a   1.000
_cell.length_b   1.000
_cell.length_c   1.000
_cell.angle_alpha   90.00
_cell.angle_beta   90.00
_cell.angle_gamma   90.00
#
_symmetry.space_group_name_H-M   'P 1'
#
loop_
_entity.id
_entity.type
_entity.pdbx_description
1 polymer ?
#
loop_
_entity_poly.entity_id
_entity_poly.type
_entity_poly.pdbx_seq_one_letter_code
_entity_poly.pdbx_strand_id
1 'polypeptide(L)' 'MPKEQEINLMKCWLFRNATIRWKLSPVQTADLFEKYALYQFVTDCYDLLHVSSYDCALDELESVLAANGVKINA' A
#
# COMPACT_ATOMS: atom_id res chain seq x y z
N MET A 1 -6.59 -21.08 -5.05
CA MET A 1 -6.69 -19.78 -5.71
C MET A 1 -5.33 -19.30 -6.17
N PRO A 2 -5.19 -18.77 -7.39
CA PRO A 2 -3.91 -18.26 -7.84
C PRO A 2 -3.41 -17.14 -6.95
N LYS A 3 -2.12 -17.19 -6.64
CA LYS A 3 -1.49 -16.19 -5.77
C LYS A 3 -1.63 -14.77 -6.34
N GLU A 4 -1.60 -14.64 -7.66
CA GLU A 4 -1.78 -13.36 -8.33
C GLU A 4 -3.10 -12.68 -7.98
N GLN A 5 -4.19 -13.44 -7.93
CA GLN A 5 -5.50 -12.89 -7.58
C GLN A 5 -5.51 -12.41 -6.13
N GLU A 6 -4.87 -13.15 -5.23
CA GLU A 6 -4.77 -12.76 -3.83
C GLU A 6 -3.95 -11.48 -3.68
N ILE A 7 -2.85 -11.37 -4.42
CA ILE A 7 -2.01 -10.18 -4.41
C ILE A 7 -2.81 -8.97 -4.94
N ASN A 8 -3.57 -9.17 -6.02
CA ASN A 8 -4.37 -8.09 -6.59
C ASN A 8 -5.47 -7.63 -5.64
N LEU A 9 -6.12 -8.56 -4.94
CA LEU A 9 -7.11 -8.22 -3.92
C LEU A 9 -6.48 -7.42 -2.79
N MET A 10 -5.31 -7.82 -2.35
CA MET A 10 -4.58 -7.10 -1.31
C MET A 10 -4.23 -5.68 -1.75
N LYS A 11 -3.78 -5.53 -3.00
CA LYS A 11 -3.49 -4.20 -3.55
C LYS A 11 -4.73 -3.31 -3.51
N CYS A 12 -5.88 -3.84 -3.92
CA CYS A 12 -7.13 -3.08 -3.91
C CYS A 12 -7.53 -2.67 -2.48
N TRP A 13 -7.43 -3.60 -1.54
CA TRP A 13 -7.75 -3.32 -0.15
C TRP A 13 -6.81 -2.29 0.46
N LEU A 14 -5.51 -2.42 0.19
CA LEU A 14 -4.52 -1.47 0.70
C LEU A 14 -4.72 -0.09 0.10
N PHE A 15 -5.01 -0.03 -1.20
CA PHE A 15 -5.30 1.24 -1.86
C PHE A 15 -6.49 1.93 -1.21
N ARG A 16 -7.59 1.19 -1.03
CA ARG A 16 -8.81 1.75 -0.43
C ARG A 16 -8.56 2.22 0.99
N ASN A 17 -7.92 1.40 1.80
CA ASN A 17 -7.63 1.76 3.18
C ASN A 17 -6.66 2.92 3.26
N ALA A 18 -5.72 3.01 2.33
CA ALA A 18 -4.78 4.12 2.28
C ALA A 18 -5.49 5.44 2.00
N THR A 19 -6.45 5.48 1.08
CA THR A 19 -7.20 6.72 0.82
C THR A 19 -7.90 7.21 2.08
N ILE A 20 -8.45 6.29 2.85
CA ILE A 20 -9.16 6.64 4.08
C ILE A 20 -8.16 7.08 5.16
N ARG A 21 -7.13 6.28 5.38
CA ARG A 21 -6.15 6.52 6.44
C ARG A 21 -5.34 7.79 6.20
N TRP A 22 -4.94 8.02 4.95
CA TRP A 22 -4.11 9.16 4.59
C TRP A 22 -4.91 10.40 4.24
N LYS A 23 -6.24 10.27 4.17
CA LYS A 23 -7.15 11.38 3.85
C LYS A 23 -6.80 12.03 2.52
N LEU A 24 -6.47 11.21 1.55
CA LEU A 24 -6.14 11.64 0.19
C LEU A 24 -7.24 11.23 -0.77
N SER A 25 -7.33 11.95 -1.89
CA SER A 25 -8.24 11.53 -2.96
C SER A 25 -7.71 10.26 -3.62
N PRO A 26 -8.58 9.48 -4.31
CA PRO A 26 -8.10 8.31 -5.05
C PRO A 26 -7.01 8.66 -6.06
N VAL A 27 -7.10 9.82 -6.71
CA VAL A 27 -6.09 10.26 -7.69
C VAL A 27 -4.75 10.49 -7.01
N GLN A 28 -4.76 11.19 -5.88
CA GLN A 28 -3.54 11.46 -5.12
C GLN A 28 -2.90 10.17 -4.62
N THR A 29 -3.72 9.24 -4.13
CA THR A 29 -3.25 7.96 -3.65
C THR A 29 -2.66 7.14 -4.79
N ALA A 30 -3.32 7.13 -5.95
CA ALA A 30 -2.82 6.41 -7.13
C ALA A 30 -1.46 6.97 -7.57
N ASP A 31 -1.29 8.29 -7.54
CA ASP A 31 -0.02 8.92 -7.88
C ASP A 31 1.10 8.43 -6.97
N LEU A 32 0.84 8.35 -5.66
CA LEU A 32 1.83 7.87 -4.70
C LEU A 32 2.17 6.40 -4.95
N PHE A 33 1.15 5.57 -5.18
CA PHE A 33 1.36 4.16 -5.42
C PHE A 33 2.19 3.92 -6.68
N GLU A 34 1.95 4.71 -7.74
CA GLU A 34 2.72 4.60 -8.97
C GLU A 34 4.12 5.18 -8.83
N LYS A 35 4.22 6.38 -8.30
CA LYS A 35 5.49 7.11 -8.22
C LYS A 35 6.54 6.39 -7.38
N TYR A 36 6.09 5.76 -6.30
CA TYR A 36 7.00 5.08 -5.37
C TYR A 36 6.91 3.56 -5.46
N ALA A 37 6.29 3.05 -6.51
CA ALA A 37 6.20 1.63 -6.80
C ALA A 37 5.63 0.82 -5.63
N LEU A 38 4.61 1.34 -4.97
CA LEU A 38 4.01 0.66 -3.82
C LEU A 38 3.32 -0.64 -4.22
N TYR A 39 2.74 -0.70 -5.42
CA TYR A 39 2.16 -1.95 -5.91
C TYR A 39 3.22 -3.04 -6.06
N GLN A 40 4.40 -2.67 -6.55
CA GLN A 40 5.50 -3.61 -6.69
C GLN A 40 5.98 -4.06 -5.30
N PHE A 41 6.03 -3.13 -4.35
CA PHE A 41 6.39 -3.45 -2.98
C PHE A 41 5.43 -4.49 -2.38
N VAL A 42 4.12 -4.30 -2.60
CA VAL A 42 3.12 -5.26 -2.11
C VAL A 42 3.34 -6.63 -2.75
N THR A 43 3.61 -6.66 -4.07
CA THR A 43 3.88 -7.91 -4.76
C THR A 43 5.12 -8.62 -4.19
N ASP A 44 6.21 -7.89 -4.01
CA ASP A 44 7.46 -8.45 -3.54
C ASP A 44 7.40 -8.92 -2.09
N CYS A 45 6.63 -8.22 -1.27
CA CYS A 45 6.52 -8.49 0.16
C CYS A 45 5.22 -9.21 0.55
N TYR A 46 4.48 -9.73 -0.42
CA TYR A 46 3.17 -10.32 -0.17
C TYR A 46 3.22 -11.39 0.94
N ASP A 47 4.23 -12.25 0.90
CA ASP A 47 4.33 -13.34 1.86
C ASP A 47 4.47 -12.84 3.31
N LEU A 48 5.07 -11.68 3.49
CA LEU A 48 5.17 -11.04 4.80
C LEU A 48 3.92 -10.25 5.13
N LEU A 49 3.40 -9.51 4.14
CA LEU A 49 2.28 -8.61 4.37
C LEU A 49 0.97 -9.34 4.62
N HIS A 50 0.74 -10.47 3.96
CA HIS A 50 -0.55 -11.17 4.09
C HIS A 50 -0.75 -11.83 5.45
N VAL A 51 0.32 -12.08 6.20
CA VAL A 51 0.21 -12.62 7.56
C VAL A 51 0.06 -11.52 8.61
N SER A 52 0.17 -10.26 8.20
CA SER A 52 -0.02 -9.11 9.07
C SER A 52 -1.41 -8.51 8.85
N SER A 53 -1.84 -7.64 9.76
CA SER A 53 -3.07 -6.89 9.53
C SER A 53 -2.85 -5.85 8.43
N TYR A 54 -3.94 -5.37 7.81
CA TYR A 54 -3.84 -4.31 6.83
C TYR A 54 -3.26 -3.03 7.43
N ASP A 55 -3.50 -2.79 8.72
CA ASP A 55 -2.90 -1.64 9.40
C ASP A 55 -1.39 -1.74 9.41
N CYS A 56 -0.84 -2.92 9.70
CA CYS A 56 0.60 -3.14 9.66
C CYS A 56 1.15 -2.99 8.24
N ALA A 57 0.41 -3.49 7.26
CA ALA A 57 0.82 -3.35 5.86
C ALA A 57 0.86 -1.87 5.46
N LEU A 58 -0.12 -1.07 5.88
CA LEU A 58 -0.12 0.36 5.62
C LEU A 58 1.06 1.06 6.32
N ASP A 59 1.42 0.63 7.53
CA ASP A 59 2.59 1.16 8.22
C ASP A 59 3.85 0.92 7.39
N GLU A 60 3.97 -0.24 6.78
CA GLU A 60 5.11 -0.55 5.92
C GLU A 60 5.13 0.34 4.68
N LEU A 61 3.97 0.57 4.06
CA LEU A 61 3.88 1.49 2.92
C LEU A 61 4.27 2.91 3.33
N GLU A 62 3.83 3.35 4.50
CA GLU A 62 4.20 4.66 5.02
C GLU A 62 5.71 4.75 5.26
N SER A 63 6.33 3.67 5.71
CA SER A 63 7.78 3.63 5.90
C SER A 63 8.51 3.80 4.58
N VAL A 64 8.02 3.16 3.51
CA VAL A 64 8.60 3.32 2.18
C VAL A 64 8.49 4.79 1.72
N LEU A 65 7.33 5.39 1.91
CA LEU A 65 7.12 6.80 1.55
C LEU A 65 8.03 7.72 2.35
N ALA A 66 8.14 7.48 3.65
CA ALA A 66 8.99 8.29 4.52
C ALA A 66 10.46 8.18 4.10
N ALA A 67 10.91 7.00 3.71
CA ALA A 67 12.27 6.78 3.22
C ALA A 67 12.54 7.57 1.93
N ASN A 68 11.48 7.91 1.19
CA ASN A 68 11.58 8.72 -0.03
C ASN A 68 11.28 10.21 0.23
N GLY A 69 11.18 10.61 1.49
CA GLY A 69 10.96 12.00 1.85
C GLY A 69 9.50 12.45 1.79
N VAL A 70 8.57 11.51 1.68
CA VAL A 70 7.14 11.84 1.61
C VAL A 70 6.56 11.79 3.02
N LYS A 71 5.87 12.86 3.42
CA LYS A 71 5.18 12.90 4.70
C LYS A 71 3.69 12.73 4.47
N ILE A 72 3.12 11.76 5.15
CA ILE A 72 1.68 11.51 5.11
C ILE A 72 1.11 11.95 6.45
N ASN A 73 0.17 12.87 6.41
CA ASN A 73 -0.56 13.31 7.60
C ASN A 73 -1.77 12.40 7.77
N ALA A 74 -1.61 11.41 8.62
CA ALA A 74 -2.68 10.47 8.89
C ALA A 74 -3.47 10.89 10.13
#